data_5a586d53f12654d4eb12ba707daa4f4c
#
_entry.id   5a586d53f12654d4eb12ba707daa4f4c
#
_cell.length_a   1.000
_cell.length_b   1.000
_cell.length_c   1.000
_cell.angle_alpha   90.00
_cell.angle_beta   90.00
_cell.angle_gamma   90.00
#
_symmetry.space_group_name_H-M   'P 1'
#
loop_
_entity.id
_entity.type
_entity.pdbx_description
1 polymer ?
#
loop_
_entity_poly.entity_id
_entity_poly.type
_entity_poly.pdbx_seq_one_letter_code
_entity_poly.pdbx_strand_id
1 'polypeptide(L)' 'MIVKVQWIIDGLIEIDAESNEAAEAIADEKLRSFIAAHPELTEVLGAVAIQGHAVIGAD' A
#
# COMPACT_ATOMS: atom_id res chain seq x y z
N MET A 1 27.95 5.86 -11.76
CA MET A 1 26.83 5.84 -12.72
C MET A 1 25.52 5.85 -11.96
N ILE A 2 24.58 6.71 -12.34
CA ILE A 2 23.27 6.80 -11.69
C ILE A 2 22.27 6.02 -12.54
N VAL A 3 21.58 5.06 -11.91
CA VAL A 3 20.57 4.24 -12.58
C VAL A 3 19.26 4.38 -11.81
N LYS A 4 18.17 4.64 -12.50
CA LYS A 4 16.83 4.68 -11.90
C LYS A 4 16.28 3.27 -11.86
N VAL A 5 15.83 2.84 -10.68
CA VAL A 5 15.25 1.51 -10.50
C VAL A 5 13.83 1.68 -9.98
N GLN A 6 12.87 1.22 -10.75
CA GLN A 6 11.48 1.17 -10.30
C GLN A 6 11.25 -0.12 -9.54
N TRP A 7 10.59 -0.04 -8.38
CA TRP A 7 10.39 -1.20 -7.54
C TRP A 7 8.95 -1.31 -7.09
N ILE A 8 8.52 -2.53 -6.79
CA ILE A 8 7.18 -2.82 -6.32
C ILE A 8 7.29 -3.83 -5.20
N ILE A 9 6.55 -3.58 -4.11
CA ILE A 9 6.33 -4.57 -3.07
C ILE A 9 4.84 -4.89 -3.09
N ASP A 10 4.52 -6.17 -3.23
CA ASP A 10 3.14 -6.63 -3.30
C ASP A 10 2.80 -7.47 -2.09
N GLY A 11 1.56 -7.38 -1.62
CA GLY A 11 1.14 -8.12 -0.45
C GLY A 11 -0.36 -8.29 -0.40
N LEU A 12 -0.81 -9.14 0.52
CA LEU A 12 -2.22 -9.44 0.72
C LEU A 12 -2.52 -9.35 2.21
N ILE A 13 -3.59 -8.66 2.57
CA ILE A 13 -4.02 -8.55 3.95
C ILE A 13 -5.52 -8.81 4.01
N GLU A 14 -5.97 -9.49 5.06
CA GLU A 14 -7.39 -9.71 5.31
C GLU A 14 -7.93 -8.58 6.18
N ILE A 15 -9.05 -8.00 5.76
CA ILE A 15 -9.69 -6.90 6.47
C ILE A 15 -11.17 -7.23 6.63
N ASP A 16 -11.65 -7.19 7.87
CA ASP A 16 -13.07 -7.37 8.16
C ASP A 16 -13.78 -6.03 7.92
N ALA A 17 -14.60 -5.98 6.88
CA ALA A 17 -15.30 -4.77 6.48
C ALA A 17 -16.64 -5.14 5.83
N GLU A 18 -17.53 -4.15 5.73
CA GLU A 18 -18.87 -4.37 5.21
C GLU A 18 -18.94 -4.40 3.70
N SER A 19 -17.93 -3.87 3.02
CA SER A 19 -17.90 -3.81 1.56
C SER A 19 -16.45 -3.79 1.08
N ASN A 20 -16.27 -4.02 -0.23
CA ASN A 20 -14.95 -3.94 -0.84
C ASN A 20 -14.36 -2.54 -0.71
N GLU A 21 -15.20 -1.52 -0.93
CA GLU A 21 -14.76 -0.12 -0.82
C GLU A 21 -14.32 0.21 0.61
N ALA A 22 -15.04 -0.29 1.60
CA ALA A 22 -14.67 -0.06 3.00
C ALA A 22 -13.35 -0.75 3.33
N ALA A 23 -13.16 -1.96 2.84
CA ALA A 23 -11.90 -2.70 3.04
C ALA A 23 -10.73 -1.98 2.39
N GLU A 24 -10.91 -1.49 1.17
CA GLU A 24 -9.87 -0.75 0.47
C GLU A 24 -9.51 0.54 1.21
N ALA A 25 -10.50 1.25 1.75
CA ALA A 25 -10.26 2.46 2.51
C ALA A 25 -9.47 2.19 3.80
N ILE A 26 -9.80 1.09 4.49
CA ILE A 26 -9.08 0.69 5.69
C ILE A 26 -7.63 0.33 5.36
N ALA A 27 -7.42 -0.42 4.29
CA ALA A 27 -6.07 -0.78 3.86
C ALA A 27 -5.26 0.46 3.49
N ASP A 28 -5.87 1.39 2.76
CA ASP A 28 -5.21 2.63 2.38
C ASP A 28 -4.80 3.44 3.62
N GLU A 29 -5.68 3.56 4.59
CA GLU A 29 -5.39 4.28 5.83
C GLU A 29 -4.22 3.64 6.59
N LYS A 30 -4.21 2.31 6.70
CA LYS A 30 -3.12 1.60 7.37
C LYS A 30 -1.79 1.83 6.67
N LEU A 31 -1.79 1.76 5.34
CA LEU A 31 -0.57 1.98 4.56
C LEU A 31 -0.07 3.42 4.70
N ARG A 32 -0.96 4.39 4.64
CA ARG A 32 -0.59 5.80 4.79
C ARG A 32 -0.03 6.08 6.17
N SER A 33 -0.63 5.52 7.21
CA SER A 33 -0.14 5.68 8.58
C SER A 33 1.25 5.09 8.75
N PHE A 34 1.49 3.91 8.16
CA PHE A 34 2.80 3.28 8.21
C PHE A 34 3.85 4.12 7.49
N ILE A 35 3.52 4.61 6.31
CA ILE A 35 4.44 5.42 5.52
C ILE A 35 4.75 6.73 6.22
N ALA A 36 3.77 7.34 6.88
CA ALA A 36 3.99 8.56 7.65
C ALA A 36 4.95 8.32 8.81
N ALA A 37 4.93 7.13 9.41
CA ALA A 37 5.84 6.77 10.49
C ALA A 37 7.23 6.38 9.99
N HIS A 38 7.38 6.14 8.69
CA HIS A 38 8.63 5.66 8.08
C HIS A 38 8.96 6.51 6.84
N PRO A 39 9.39 7.76 7.04
CA PRO A 39 9.63 8.69 5.93
C PRO A 39 10.71 8.21 4.94
N GLU A 40 11.51 7.25 5.33
CA GLU A 40 12.54 6.68 4.47
C GLU A 40 11.97 6.07 3.20
N LEU A 41 10.73 5.55 3.24
CA LEU A 41 10.10 5.00 2.04
C LEU A 41 9.98 6.05 0.94
N THR A 42 9.66 7.28 1.30
CA THR A 42 9.51 8.37 0.33
C THR A 42 10.85 9.06 0.07
N GLU A 43 11.59 9.40 1.13
CA GLU A 43 12.78 10.24 1.01
C GLU A 43 13.99 9.50 0.47
N VAL A 44 14.14 8.23 0.84
CA VAL A 44 15.30 7.43 0.45
C VAL A 44 14.96 6.49 -0.70
N LEU A 45 13.81 5.84 -0.62
CA LEU A 45 13.41 4.82 -1.59
C LEU A 45 12.50 5.34 -2.69
N GLY A 46 12.01 6.58 -2.58
CA GLY A 46 11.28 7.23 -3.65
C GLY A 46 9.85 6.76 -3.85
N ALA A 47 9.19 6.29 -2.80
CA ALA A 47 7.78 5.88 -2.91
C ALA A 47 6.91 7.09 -3.26
N VAL A 48 6.07 6.95 -4.29
CA VAL A 48 5.26 8.07 -4.81
C VAL A 48 3.78 7.76 -4.88
N ALA A 49 3.37 6.49 -4.71
CA ALA A 49 1.97 6.10 -4.83
C ALA A 49 1.63 4.98 -3.88
N ILE A 50 0.39 5.00 -3.39
CA ILE A 50 -0.19 3.92 -2.59
C ILE A 50 -1.41 3.44 -3.35
N GLN A 51 -1.44 2.13 -3.65
CA GLN A 51 -2.54 1.54 -4.40
C GLN A 51 -2.95 0.23 -3.75
N GLY A 52 -4.26 0.00 -3.71
CA GLY A 52 -4.80 -1.23 -3.21
C GLY A 52 -6.19 -1.45 -3.78
N HIS A 53 -6.56 -2.72 -3.94
CA HIS A 53 -7.89 -3.08 -4.41
C HIS A 53 -8.31 -4.40 -3.78
N ALA A 54 -9.61 -4.58 -3.64
CA ALA A 54 -10.15 -5.82 -3.11
C ALA A 54 -9.98 -6.94 -4.14
N VAL A 55 -9.59 -8.11 -3.64
CA VAL A 55 -9.42 -9.30 -4.49
C VAL A 55 -10.70 -10.14 -4.39
N ILE A 56 -11.37 -10.28 -5.51
CA ILE A 56 -12.66 -11.00 -5.58
C ILE A 56 -12.39 -12.51 -5.56
N GLY A 57 -13.16 -13.23 -4.73
CA GLY A 57 -13.05 -14.68 -4.63
C GLY A 57 -11.82 -15.18 -3.90
N ALA A 58 -11.25 -14.36 -3.06
CA ALA A 58 -10.03 -14.70 -2.31
C ALA A 58 -10.30 -15.46 -1.01
N ASP A 59 -11.51 -15.84 -0.76
CA ASP A 59 -11.89 -16.58 0.44
C ASP A 59 -11.50 -18.06 0.41
#